data_0ad9f1a54507deaaab7226c428e21c3c
#
_entry.id   0ad9f1a54507deaaab7226c428e21c3c
#
_cell.length_a   1.000
_cell.length_b   1.000
_cell.length_c   1.000
_cell.angle_alpha   90.00
_cell.angle_beta   90.00
_cell.angle_gamma   90.00
#
_symmetry.space_group_name_H-M   'P 1'
#
loop_
_entity.id
_entity.type
_entity.pdbx_description
1 polymer ?
#
loop_
_entity_poly.entity_id
_entity_poly.type
_entity_poly.pdbx_seq_one_letter_code
_entity_poly.pdbx_strand_id
1 'polypeptide(L)'
;MHELNEDKLEEIIIDFQEMRSNELNESFYNMMGASIRLAINAIFGTGFFPSNLRIKGTEREAKAFMSALKSEAQYVKAAKDFGLTNPRTFKSKNKLTGAIKGFEKVTGLKWPFK
;
A
#
# COMPACT_ATOMS: atom_id res chain seq x y z
N MET A 1 -6.04 -11.26 -29.37
CA MET A 1 -6.08 -11.21 -28.81
C MET A 1 -6.17 -11.02 -28.28
N HIS A 2 -6.12 -10.71 -28.12
CA HIS A 2 -6.23 -10.34 -27.44
C HIS A 2 -6.45 -10.35 -26.52
N GLU A 3 -6.71 -10.57 -26.37
CA GLU A 3 -6.89 -10.56 -25.53
C GLU A 3 -6.45 -10.48 -24.52
N LEU A 4 -5.90 -9.98 -24.48
CA LEU A 4 -5.41 -9.82 -23.47
C LEU A 4 -5.93 -9.45 -22.58
N ASN A 5 -6.18 -9.42 -22.46
CA ASN A 5 -6.73 -9.11 -21.73
C ASN A 5 -6.75 -8.74 -20.39
N GLU A 6 -7.21 -7.58 -20.30
CA GLU A 6 -7.37 -7.00 -18.99
C GLU A 6 -8.13 -7.89 -18.06
N ASP A 7 -9.03 -8.62 -18.62
CA ASP A 7 -9.80 -9.60 -17.86
C ASP A 7 -8.91 -10.59 -17.19
N LYS A 8 -7.69 -10.70 -17.66
CA LYS A 8 -6.76 -11.69 -17.15
C LYS A 8 -5.74 -11.12 -16.19
N LEU A 9 -5.85 -9.84 -15.90
CA LEU A 9 -4.98 -9.24 -14.91
C LEU A 9 -5.33 -9.83 -13.55
N GLU A 10 -4.31 -10.24 -12.84
CA GLU A 10 -4.49 -10.75 -11.50
C GLU A 10 -4.98 -9.63 -10.60
N GLU A 11 -5.92 -9.97 -9.73
CA GLU A 11 -6.36 -9.02 -8.74
C GLU A 11 -5.31 -8.90 -7.64
N ILE A 12 -5.16 -7.68 -7.15
CA ILE A 12 -4.33 -7.43 -5.97
C ILE A 12 -5.28 -7.47 -4.78
N ILE A 13 -5.21 -8.55 -4.00
CA ILE A 13 -6.15 -8.75 -2.91
C ILE A 13 -5.47 -8.46 -1.59
N ILE A 14 -6.05 -7.54 -0.84
CA ILE A 14 -5.61 -7.20 0.51
C ILE A 14 -6.70 -7.60 1.48
N ASP A 15 -6.46 -8.66 2.23
CA ASP A 15 -7.44 -9.22 3.18
C ASP A 15 -6.83 -9.11 4.58
N PHE A 16 -7.34 -8.20 5.38
CA PHE A 16 -6.75 -7.90 6.69
C PHE A 16 -6.91 -9.05 7.66
N GLN A 17 -8.00 -9.79 7.58
CA GLN A 17 -8.18 -10.93 8.45
C GLN A 17 -7.20 -12.05 8.12
N GLU A 18 -6.98 -12.29 6.83
CA GLU A 18 -6.01 -13.27 6.39
C GLU A 18 -4.60 -12.84 6.80
N MET A 19 -4.31 -11.54 6.68
CA MET A 19 -3.02 -11.02 7.10
C MET A 19 -2.79 -11.24 8.59
N ARG A 20 -3.81 -11.01 9.41
CA ARG A 20 -3.68 -11.24 10.86
C ARG A 20 -3.47 -12.72 11.17
N SER A 21 -4.15 -13.59 10.44
CA SER A 21 -4.03 -15.03 10.63
C SER A 21 -2.66 -15.57 10.25
N ASN A 22 -1.96 -14.86 9.37
CA ASN A 22 -0.66 -15.29 8.85
C ASN A 22 0.47 -14.35 9.24
N GLU A 23 0.28 -13.62 10.32
CA GLU A 23 1.21 -12.57 10.72
C GLU A 23 2.63 -13.07 10.93
N LEU A 24 2.78 -14.29 11.43
CA LEU A 24 4.09 -14.88 11.69
C LEU A 24 4.62 -15.71 10.52
N ASN A 25 3.89 -15.76 9.44
CA ASN A 25 4.30 -16.51 8.25
C ASN A 25 5.08 -15.57 7.34
N GLU A 26 6.39 -15.77 7.29
CA GLU A 26 7.28 -14.88 6.56
C GLU A 26 6.99 -14.87 5.06
N SER A 27 6.68 -16.03 4.48
CA SER A 27 6.37 -16.12 3.06
C SER A 27 5.11 -15.33 2.73
N PHE A 28 4.08 -15.45 3.57
CA PHE A 28 2.85 -14.71 3.38
C PHE A 28 3.09 -13.21 3.51
N TYR A 29 3.88 -12.82 4.50
CA TYR A 29 4.21 -11.43 4.74
C TYR A 29 4.94 -10.81 3.55
N ASN A 30 5.89 -11.56 2.98
CA ASN A 30 6.62 -11.10 1.81
C ASN A 30 5.71 -10.98 0.59
N MET A 31 4.78 -11.91 0.43
CA MET A 31 3.81 -11.86 -0.65
C MET A 31 2.93 -10.61 -0.52
N MET A 32 2.49 -10.31 0.70
CA MET A 32 1.68 -9.12 0.94
C MET A 32 2.45 -7.86 0.64
N GLY A 33 3.72 -7.81 1.04
CA GLY A 33 4.57 -6.68 0.73
C GLY A 33 4.70 -6.46 -0.77
N ALA A 34 4.84 -7.55 -1.53
CA ALA A 34 4.92 -7.47 -2.98
C ALA A 34 3.61 -6.94 -3.58
N SER A 35 2.47 -7.41 -3.08
CA SER A 35 1.17 -6.96 -3.55
C SER A 35 0.98 -5.46 -3.29
N ILE A 36 1.36 -5.01 -2.11
CA ILE A 36 1.26 -3.60 -1.76
C ILE A 36 2.17 -2.76 -2.65
N ARG A 37 3.37 -3.29 -2.93
CA ARG A 37 4.31 -2.60 -3.82
C ARG A 37 3.76 -2.45 -5.23
N LEU A 38 3.06 -3.47 -5.73
CA LEU A 38 2.40 -3.37 -7.03
C LEU A 38 1.37 -2.24 -7.03
N ALA A 39 0.60 -2.13 -5.96
CA ALA A 39 -0.40 -1.07 -5.84
C ALA A 39 0.28 0.30 -5.77
N ILE A 40 1.38 0.42 -5.04
CA ILE A 40 2.13 1.68 -4.96
C ILE A 40 2.63 2.09 -6.35
N ASN A 41 3.20 1.13 -7.09
CA ASN A 41 3.70 1.42 -8.43
C ASN A 41 2.59 1.85 -9.38
N ALA A 42 1.42 1.25 -9.25
CA ALA A 42 0.28 1.64 -10.07
C ALA A 42 -0.17 3.08 -9.77
N ILE A 43 -0.23 3.43 -8.50
CA ILE A 43 -0.57 4.79 -8.09
C ILE A 43 0.48 5.78 -8.61
N PHE A 44 1.74 5.38 -8.53
CA PHE A 44 2.86 6.20 -8.98
C PHE A 44 2.71 6.53 -10.46
N GLY A 45 2.32 5.54 -11.27
CA GLY A 45 2.20 5.72 -12.71
C GLY A 45 0.97 6.49 -13.15
N THR A 46 -0.15 6.34 -12.43
CA THR A 46 -1.43 6.90 -12.86
C THR A 46 -1.99 7.97 -11.94
N GLY A 47 -1.54 8.01 -10.69
CA GLY A 47 -2.10 8.90 -9.68
C GLY A 47 -3.38 8.37 -9.04
N PHE A 48 -3.85 7.21 -9.45
CA PHE A 48 -5.10 6.61 -8.96
C PHE A 48 -4.85 5.20 -8.46
N PHE A 49 -5.73 4.73 -7.57
CA PHE A 49 -5.69 3.34 -7.15
C PHE A 49 -5.98 2.44 -8.34
N PRO A 50 -5.28 1.29 -8.44
CA PRO A 50 -5.50 0.38 -9.57
C PRO A 50 -6.90 -0.23 -9.49
N SER A 51 -7.51 -0.42 -10.67
CA SER A 51 -8.87 -0.95 -10.74
C SER A 51 -8.96 -2.41 -10.30
N ASN A 52 -7.83 -3.12 -10.32
CA ASN A 52 -7.79 -4.52 -9.89
C ASN A 52 -7.42 -4.69 -8.42
N LEU A 53 -7.43 -3.61 -7.65
CA LEU A 53 -7.19 -3.68 -6.21
C LEU A 53 -8.47 -4.04 -5.49
N ARG A 54 -8.43 -5.09 -4.68
CA ARG A 54 -9.55 -5.55 -3.86
C ARG A 54 -9.14 -5.49 -2.40
N ILE A 55 -9.90 -4.77 -1.61
CA ILE A 55 -9.61 -4.64 -0.18
C ILE A 55 -10.74 -5.32 0.58
N LYS A 56 -10.39 -6.32 1.38
CA LYS A 56 -11.35 -7.06 2.20
C LYS A 56 -11.12 -6.70 3.65
N GLY A 57 -12.13 -6.12 4.28
CA GLY A 57 -12.07 -5.68 5.67
C GLY A 57 -13.19 -4.72 5.93
N THR A 58 -13.18 -4.12 7.11
CA THR A 58 -14.16 -3.09 7.44
C THR A 58 -13.84 -1.82 6.67
N GLU A 59 -14.83 -0.95 6.59
CA GLU A 59 -14.65 0.34 5.92
C GLU A 59 -13.53 1.14 6.60
N ARG A 60 -13.47 1.05 7.92
CA ARG A 60 -12.46 1.76 8.69
C ARG A 60 -11.06 1.23 8.38
N GLU A 61 -10.91 -0.09 8.28
CA GLU A 61 -9.65 -0.71 7.91
C GLU A 61 -9.24 -0.34 6.49
N ALA A 62 -10.18 -0.37 5.57
CA ALA A 62 -9.90 -0.02 4.19
C ALA A 62 -9.44 1.43 4.06
N LYS A 63 -10.10 2.35 4.76
CA LYS A 63 -9.72 3.76 4.73
C LYS A 63 -8.33 3.98 5.29
N ALA A 64 -8.01 3.33 6.40
CA ALA A 64 -6.69 3.46 7.01
C ALA A 64 -5.61 2.90 6.07
N PHE A 65 -5.90 1.78 5.42
CA PHE A 65 -4.98 1.17 4.47
C PHE A 65 -4.75 2.09 3.27
N MET A 66 -5.83 2.62 2.70
CA MET A 66 -5.71 3.49 1.53
C MET A 66 -4.94 4.76 1.84
N SER A 67 -5.13 5.30 3.03
CA SER A 67 -4.38 6.47 3.48
C SER A 67 -2.89 6.17 3.57
N ALA A 68 -2.53 5.03 4.16
CA ALA A 68 -1.12 4.63 4.28
C ALA A 68 -0.53 4.35 2.89
N LEU A 69 -1.28 3.67 2.03
CA LEU A 69 -0.83 3.35 0.68
C LEU A 69 -0.55 4.61 -0.13
N LYS A 70 -1.48 5.55 -0.10
CA LYS A 70 -1.32 6.81 -0.82
C LYS A 70 -0.15 7.62 -0.27
N SER A 71 -0.01 7.66 1.05
CA SER A 71 1.09 8.40 1.67
C SER A 71 2.44 7.77 1.33
N GLU A 72 2.50 6.43 1.26
CA GLU A 72 3.72 5.73 0.86
C GLU A 72 4.11 6.12 -0.58
N ALA A 73 3.13 6.12 -1.49
CA ALA A 73 3.39 6.50 -2.88
C ALA A 73 3.88 7.94 -2.97
N GLN A 74 3.27 8.83 -2.19
CA GLN A 74 3.69 10.25 -2.19
C GLN A 74 5.09 10.42 -1.64
N TYR A 75 5.44 9.67 -0.61
CA TYR A 75 6.78 9.74 -0.05
C TYR A 75 7.82 9.24 -1.04
N VAL A 76 7.56 8.11 -1.69
CA VAL A 76 8.46 7.54 -2.69
C VAL A 76 8.67 8.54 -3.82
N LYS A 77 7.59 9.18 -4.27
CA LYS A 77 7.69 10.17 -5.33
C LYS A 77 8.51 11.39 -4.89
N ALA A 78 8.29 11.88 -3.68
CA ALA A 78 9.02 13.02 -3.17
C ALA A 78 10.50 12.69 -3.04
N ALA A 79 10.83 11.50 -2.53
CA ALA A 79 12.22 11.08 -2.41
C ALA A 79 12.91 11.00 -3.77
N LYS A 80 12.18 10.51 -4.77
CA LYS A 80 12.71 10.40 -6.12
C LYS A 80 12.90 11.77 -6.76
N ASP A 81 11.93 12.67 -6.60
CA ASP A 81 11.95 13.96 -7.27
C ASP A 81 12.87 14.97 -6.59
N PHE A 82 12.97 14.92 -5.26
CA PHE A 82 13.64 15.96 -4.49
C PHE A 82 14.82 15.45 -3.67
N GLY A 83 14.98 14.15 -3.51
CA GLY A 83 16.02 13.56 -2.67
C GLY A 83 15.56 13.43 -1.22
N LEU A 84 16.30 12.61 -0.46
CA LEU A 84 15.91 12.27 0.91
C LEU A 84 16.08 13.41 1.91
N THR A 85 16.92 14.39 1.60
CA THR A 85 17.20 15.49 2.53
C THR A 85 16.36 16.74 2.28
N ASN A 86 15.50 16.72 1.26
CA ASN A 86 14.69 17.88 0.92
C ASN A 86 13.55 18.04 1.92
N PRO A 87 13.23 19.27 2.35
CA PRO A 87 12.10 19.49 3.27
C PRO A 87 10.77 18.93 2.78
N ARG A 88 10.54 18.91 1.47
CA ARG A 88 9.32 18.33 0.91
C ARG A 88 9.25 16.84 1.18
N THR A 89 10.38 16.17 1.11
CA THR A 89 10.45 14.74 1.39
C THR A 89 10.18 14.48 2.87
N PHE A 90 10.75 15.30 3.75
CA PHE A 90 10.48 15.17 5.19
C PHE A 90 9.00 15.36 5.50
N LYS A 91 8.36 16.31 4.84
CA LYS A 91 6.94 16.56 5.06
C LYS A 91 6.12 15.34 4.65
N SER A 92 6.45 14.74 3.50
CA SER A 92 5.79 13.53 3.04
C SER A 92 6.04 12.36 3.99
N LYS A 93 7.27 12.25 4.52
CA LYS A 93 7.60 11.20 5.47
C LYS A 93 6.80 11.34 6.77
N ASN A 94 6.62 12.56 7.25
CA ASN A 94 5.83 12.78 8.47
C ASN A 94 4.38 12.39 8.26
N LYS A 95 3.83 12.70 7.10
CA LYS A 95 2.48 12.30 6.74
C LYS A 95 2.36 10.79 6.70
N LEU A 96 3.34 10.14 6.07
CA LEU A 96 3.38 8.69 5.98
C LEU A 96 3.43 8.06 7.36
N THR A 97 4.28 8.58 8.24
CA THR A 97 4.41 8.06 9.60
C THR A 97 3.06 8.09 10.32
N GLY A 98 2.33 9.20 10.19
CA GLY A 98 1.01 9.32 10.79
C GLY A 98 0.01 8.32 10.20
N ALA A 99 0.04 8.16 8.88
CA ALA A 99 -0.87 7.23 8.21
C ALA A 99 -0.57 5.78 8.60
N ILE A 100 0.72 5.43 8.72
CA ILE A 100 1.12 4.10 9.16
C ILE A 100 0.63 3.82 10.58
N LYS A 101 0.80 4.78 11.47
CA LYS A 101 0.31 4.62 12.84
C LYS A 101 -1.19 4.40 12.88
N GLY A 102 -1.93 5.14 12.05
CA GLY A 102 -3.37 4.96 11.96
C GLY A 102 -3.73 3.58 11.45
N PHE A 103 -3.04 3.11 10.43
CA PHE A 103 -3.26 1.77 9.89
C PHE A 103 -2.99 0.70 10.94
N GLU A 104 -1.85 0.80 11.63
CA GLU A 104 -1.46 -0.19 12.62
C GLU A 104 -2.43 -0.20 13.80
N LYS A 105 -2.93 0.96 14.17
CA LYS A 105 -3.89 1.06 15.27
C LYS A 105 -5.22 0.43 14.90
N VAL A 106 -5.69 0.68 13.68
CA VAL A 106 -7.00 0.20 13.24
C VAL A 106 -6.99 -1.29 12.94
N THR A 107 -5.93 -1.78 12.31
CA THR A 107 -5.88 -3.17 11.84
C THR A 107 -5.15 -4.11 12.78
N GLY A 108 -4.29 -3.60 13.65
CA GLY A 108 -3.42 -4.42 14.47
C GLY A 108 -2.26 -5.02 13.70
N LEU A 109 -2.06 -4.62 12.47
CA LEU A 109 -1.01 -5.15 11.60
C LEU A 109 0.11 -4.13 11.47
N LYS A 110 1.31 -4.61 11.19
CA LYS A 110 2.44 -3.74 10.92
C LYS A 110 2.54 -3.42 9.45
N TRP A 111 2.89 -2.17 9.16
CA TRP A 111 3.11 -1.76 7.80
C TRP A 111 4.43 -2.37 7.31
N PRO A 112 4.45 -3.01 6.11
CA PRO A 112 5.64 -3.76 5.68
C PRO A 112 6.83 -2.93 5.22
N PHE A 113 6.65 -1.65 5.03
CA PHE A 113 7.73 -0.79 4.49
C PHE A 113 8.23 0.18 5.53
N LYS A 114 8.85 -0.32 6.56
CA LYS A 114 9.40 0.55 7.58
C LYS A 114 10.89 0.48 7.65
#